data_6f2741dd5aea469162751ae93f820f11
#
_entry.id   6f2741dd5aea469162751ae93f820f11
#
_cell.length_a   1.000
_cell.length_b   1.000
_cell.length_c   1.000
_cell.angle_alpha   90.00
_cell.angle_beta   90.00
_cell.angle_gamma   90.00
#
_symmetry.space_group_name_H-M   'P 1'
#
loop_
_entity.id
_entity.type
_entity.pdbx_description
1 polymer ?
#
loop_
_entity_poly.entity_id
_entity_poly.type
_entity_poly.pdbx_seq_one_letter_code
_entity_poly.pdbx_strand_id
1 'polypeptide(L)'
;EKIRNGIIPFFEPGLERMLKKGLKKNLEISNDFSLINDCDLIFVTVGTPQSKNGSINLSIIKQAVSSIGTNLKKNKKNPIIFIKSTVVPGTMKDVILPILEKKSNKKAGRDFGLISNPEFLQESRAIRDTEFPHAVVLGGYKTKFMKKAKNFFEKLHPNIPIIITNHQTAEMIKYANNSFLATKI
;
A
#
# COMPACT_ATOMS: atom_id res chain seq x y z
N GLU A 1 -5.37 3.50 -20.54
CA GLU A 1 -6.38 3.15 -21.57
C GLU A 1 -6.65 1.65 -21.60
N LYS A 2 -5.62 0.79 -21.76
CA LYS A 2 -5.79 -0.69 -21.81
C LYS A 2 -6.61 -1.25 -20.65
N ILE A 3 -6.28 -0.87 -19.40
CA ILE A 3 -6.98 -1.38 -18.20
C ILE A 3 -8.44 -0.96 -18.18
N ARG A 4 -8.79 0.26 -18.62
CA ARG A 4 -10.19 0.72 -18.76
C ARG A 4 -11.00 -0.15 -19.74
N ASN A 5 -10.32 -0.73 -20.73
CA ASN A 5 -10.90 -1.63 -21.72
C ASN A 5 -10.87 -3.11 -21.27
N GLY A 6 -10.52 -3.37 -20.01
CA GLY A 6 -10.46 -4.73 -19.46
C GLY A 6 -9.27 -5.56 -19.91
N ILE A 7 -8.22 -4.90 -20.44
CA ILE A 7 -6.98 -5.55 -20.90
C ILE A 7 -5.96 -5.51 -19.76
N ILE A 8 -5.52 -6.66 -19.29
CA ILE A 8 -4.48 -6.76 -18.26
C ILE A 8 -3.09 -6.43 -18.83
N PRO A 9 -2.22 -5.75 -18.07
CA PRO A 9 -0.87 -5.37 -18.52
C PRO A 9 0.15 -6.50 -18.49
N PHE A 10 -0.12 -7.57 -17.75
CA PHE A 10 0.70 -8.78 -17.62
C PHE A 10 -0.20 -9.97 -17.30
N PHE A 11 0.30 -11.18 -17.55
CA PHE A 11 -0.44 -12.38 -17.25
C PHE A 11 -0.42 -12.70 -15.75
N GLU A 12 -1.62 -12.91 -15.19
CA GLU A 12 -1.84 -13.45 -13.85
C GLU A 12 -3.13 -14.29 -13.87
N PRO A 13 -3.11 -15.54 -13.42
CA PRO A 13 -4.29 -16.40 -13.44
C PRO A 13 -5.51 -15.75 -12.77
N GLY A 14 -6.60 -15.57 -13.50
CA GLY A 14 -7.85 -15.01 -13.00
C GLY A 14 -7.96 -13.48 -13.01
N LEU A 15 -6.86 -12.74 -13.20
CA LEU A 15 -6.85 -11.27 -13.12
C LEU A 15 -7.76 -10.61 -14.16
N GLU A 16 -7.74 -11.08 -15.39
CA GLU A 16 -8.58 -10.51 -16.46
C GLU A 16 -10.08 -10.63 -16.12
N ARG A 17 -10.50 -11.80 -15.62
CA ARG A 17 -11.89 -12.03 -15.20
C ARG A 17 -12.28 -11.09 -14.05
N MET A 18 -11.39 -10.91 -13.05
CA MET A 18 -11.63 -10.01 -11.92
C MET A 18 -11.72 -8.54 -12.38
N LEU A 19 -10.81 -8.11 -13.26
CA LEU A 19 -10.82 -6.76 -13.83
C LEU A 19 -12.13 -6.48 -14.57
N LYS A 20 -12.52 -7.35 -15.50
CA LYS A 20 -13.78 -7.21 -16.27
C LYS A 20 -15.02 -7.19 -15.36
N LYS A 21 -15.03 -8.02 -14.30
CA LYS A 21 -16.11 -8.03 -13.32
C LYS A 21 -16.14 -6.73 -12.49
N GLY A 22 -14.98 -6.24 -12.06
CA GLY A 22 -14.86 -5.00 -11.29
C GLY A 22 -15.32 -3.78 -12.08
N LEU A 23 -14.87 -3.64 -13.34
CA LEU A 23 -15.24 -2.54 -14.24
C LEU A 23 -16.75 -2.43 -14.48
N LYS A 24 -17.46 -3.56 -14.45
CA LYS A 24 -18.94 -3.60 -14.58
C LYS A 24 -19.69 -3.19 -13.31
N LYS A 25 -19.02 -3.14 -12.14
CA LYS A 25 -19.70 -2.96 -10.84
C LYS A 25 -19.23 -1.74 -10.07
N ASN A 26 -17.97 -1.75 -9.66
CA ASN A 26 -17.48 -0.87 -8.59
C ASN A 26 -16.00 -0.47 -8.75
N LEU A 27 -15.37 -0.79 -9.88
CA LEU A 27 -14.01 -0.37 -10.17
C LEU A 27 -14.03 0.78 -11.16
N GLU A 28 -13.49 1.91 -10.73
CA GLU A 28 -13.20 3.08 -11.58
C GLU A 28 -11.70 3.21 -11.79
N ILE A 29 -11.27 3.49 -13.02
CA ILE A 29 -9.89 3.73 -13.40
C ILE A 29 -9.72 5.19 -13.77
N SER A 30 -8.97 5.93 -12.99
CA SER A 30 -8.74 7.37 -13.19
C SER A 30 -7.28 7.75 -12.99
N ASN A 31 -6.85 8.83 -13.64
CA ASN A 31 -5.60 9.52 -13.38
C ASN A 31 -5.83 10.76 -12.49
N ASP A 32 -7.07 11.01 -12.07
CA ASP A 32 -7.42 12.16 -11.26
C ASP A 32 -7.20 11.85 -9.77
N PHE A 33 -6.19 12.47 -9.19
CA PHE A 33 -5.89 12.36 -7.76
C PHE A 33 -6.91 13.09 -6.88
N SER A 34 -7.83 13.90 -7.43
CA SER A 34 -8.87 14.56 -6.64
C SER A 34 -9.83 13.55 -6.00
N LEU A 35 -9.96 12.35 -6.55
CA LEU A 35 -10.73 11.24 -5.97
C LEU A 35 -10.29 10.88 -4.54
N ILE A 36 -9.05 11.18 -4.17
CA ILE A 36 -8.53 11.01 -2.80
C ILE A 36 -9.32 11.83 -1.78
N ASN A 37 -9.97 12.92 -2.19
CA ASN A 37 -10.74 13.78 -1.29
C ASN A 37 -11.87 13.03 -0.58
N ASP A 38 -12.39 11.96 -1.19
CA ASP A 38 -13.51 11.17 -0.71
C ASP A 38 -13.14 9.73 -0.29
N CYS A 39 -11.84 9.39 -0.32
CA CYS A 39 -11.38 8.07 0.08
C CYS A 39 -11.31 7.91 1.60
N ASP A 40 -11.71 6.74 2.10
CA ASP A 40 -11.51 6.29 3.47
C ASP A 40 -10.20 5.52 3.65
N LEU A 41 -9.81 4.76 2.62
CA LEU A 41 -8.58 3.96 2.57
C LEU A 41 -7.83 4.26 1.26
N ILE A 42 -6.53 4.42 1.36
CA ILE A 42 -5.65 4.70 0.22
C ILE A 42 -4.50 3.69 0.25
N PHE A 43 -4.39 2.88 -0.80
CA PHE A 43 -3.31 1.90 -0.93
C PHE A 43 -2.28 2.39 -1.95
N VAL A 44 -1.03 2.53 -1.52
CA VAL A 44 0.10 2.89 -2.37
C VAL A 44 0.83 1.61 -2.77
N THR A 45 0.75 1.27 -4.07
CA THR A 45 1.26 0.01 -4.64
C THR A 45 2.21 0.26 -5.81
N VAL A 46 2.88 1.41 -5.82
CA VAL A 46 3.80 1.80 -6.89
C VAL A 46 5.11 1.01 -6.82
N GLY A 47 5.75 0.83 -7.97
CA GLY A 47 7.06 0.18 -8.03
C GLY A 47 8.17 1.01 -7.37
N THR A 48 9.15 0.31 -6.81
CA THR A 48 10.37 0.89 -6.22
C THR A 48 11.59 0.20 -6.85
N PRO A 49 11.91 0.52 -8.13
CA PRO A 49 12.95 -0.18 -8.88
C PRO A 49 14.34 0.10 -8.31
N GLN A 50 15.29 -0.72 -8.70
CA GLN A 50 16.70 -0.53 -8.37
C GLN A 50 17.31 0.60 -9.20
N SER A 51 18.12 1.43 -8.59
CA SER A 51 18.97 2.43 -9.25
C SER A 51 20.21 1.79 -9.84
N LYS A 52 20.93 2.48 -10.73
CA LYS A 52 22.17 1.99 -11.36
C LYS A 52 23.27 1.60 -10.37
N ASN A 53 23.30 2.20 -9.20
CA ASN A 53 24.26 1.92 -8.12
C ASN A 53 23.78 0.82 -7.14
N GLY A 54 22.73 0.10 -7.46
CA GLY A 54 22.17 -0.96 -6.61
C GLY A 54 21.23 -0.48 -5.51
N SER A 55 21.12 0.82 -5.23
CA SER A 55 20.20 1.34 -4.23
C SER A 55 18.76 1.34 -4.72
N ILE A 56 17.81 1.36 -3.78
CA ILE A 56 16.38 1.51 -4.12
C ILE A 56 16.09 2.92 -4.68
N ASN A 57 15.33 2.99 -5.76
CA ASN A 57 14.87 4.26 -6.33
C ASN A 57 13.49 4.62 -5.75
N LEU A 58 13.48 5.66 -4.92
CA LEU A 58 12.26 6.15 -4.27
C LEU A 58 11.55 7.27 -5.06
N SER A 59 11.98 7.61 -6.28
CA SER A 59 11.39 8.74 -7.04
C SER A 59 9.90 8.57 -7.27
N ILE A 60 9.46 7.39 -7.69
CA ILE A 60 8.06 7.09 -8.01
C ILE A 60 7.20 7.18 -6.75
N ILE A 61 7.62 6.57 -5.65
CA ILE A 61 6.86 6.63 -4.40
C ILE A 61 6.82 8.05 -3.82
N LYS A 62 7.91 8.83 -3.90
CA LYS A 62 7.94 10.24 -3.51
C LYS A 62 6.93 11.07 -4.31
N GLN A 63 6.84 10.84 -5.62
CA GLN A 63 5.87 11.50 -6.48
C GLN A 63 4.44 11.11 -6.10
N ALA A 64 4.17 9.82 -5.94
CA ALA A 64 2.85 9.33 -5.54
C ALA A 64 2.39 9.92 -4.21
N VAL A 65 3.22 9.85 -3.16
CA VAL A 65 2.85 10.38 -1.85
C VAL A 65 2.76 11.92 -1.83
N SER A 66 3.52 12.61 -2.71
CA SER A 66 3.38 14.06 -2.89
C SER A 66 2.01 14.42 -3.47
N SER A 67 1.57 13.71 -4.52
CA SER A 67 0.24 13.88 -5.12
C SER A 67 -0.87 13.54 -4.13
N ILE A 68 -0.73 12.45 -3.38
CA ILE A 68 -1.66 12.09 -2.29
C ILE A 68 -1.72 13.20 -1.26
N GLY A 69 -0.57 13.67 -0.74
CA GLY A 69 -0.50 14.72 0.27
C GLY A 69 -1.19 16.02 -0.16
N THR A 70 -1.00 16.43 -1.41
CA THR A 70 -1.64 17.64 -1.96
C THR A 70 -3.17 17.53 -1.94
N ASN A 71 -3.71 16.39 -2.34
CA ASN A 71 -5.16 16.15 -2.39
C ASN A 71 -5.73 15.81 -0.99
N LEU A 72 -4.94 15.17 -0.13
CA LEU A 72 -5.32 14.84 1.24
C LEU A 72 -5.75 16.08 2.06
N LYS A 73 -5.22 17.27 1.72
CA LYS A 73 -5.60 18.54 2.33
C LYS A 73 -7.11 18.76 2.35
N LYS A 74 -7.81 18.36 1.29
CA LYS A 74 -9.26 18.53 1.14
C LYS A 74 -10.07 17.37 1.72
N ASN A 75 -9.45 16.21 1.97
CA ASN A 75 -10.15 15.05 2.51
C ASN A 75 -10.62 15.31 3.95
N LYS A 76 -11.93 15.14 4.21
CA LYS A 76 -12.56 15.33 5.53
C LYS A 76 -12.79 14.02 6.28
N LYS A 77 -12.55 12.87 5.66
CA LYS A 77 -12.86 11.54 6.22
C LYS A 77 -11.77 10.99 7.14
N ASN A 78 -10.62 11.67 7.29
CA ASN A 78 -9.46 11.17 8.03
C ASN A 78 -9.07 9.76 7.56
N PRO A 79 -8.56 9.62 6.32
CA PRO A 79 -8.30 8.33 5.71
C PRO A 79 -7.11 7.60 6.33
N ILE A 80 -7.00 6.32 6.01
CA ILE A 80 -5.79 5.54 6.29
C ILE A 80 -5.02 5.35 4.99
N ILE A 81 -3.74 5.70 5.00
CA ILE A 81 -2.80 5.50 3.89
C ILE A 81 -1.96 4.26 4.21
N PHE A 82 -2.10 3.23 3.39
CA PHE A 82 -1.32 2.01 3.45
C PHE A 82 -0.21 2.06 2.42
N ILE A 83 1.02 1.91 2.83
CA ILE A 83 2.17 1.74 1.94
C ILE A 83 2.42 0.25 1.79
N LYS A 84 2.05 -0.30 0.63
CA LYS A 84 2.29 -1.71 0.27
C LYS A 84 3.59 -1.88 -0.50
N SER A 85 4.07 -0.84 -1.16
CA SER A 85 5.36 -0.85 -1.87
C SER A 85 6.50 -1.26 -0.94
N THR A 86 7.39 -2.13 -1.43
CA THR A 86 8.59 -2.53 -0.69
C THR A 86 9.54 -1.34 -0.58
N VAL A 87 9.90 -0.98 0.63
CA VAL A 87 10.81 0.14 0.92
C VAL A 87 11.79 -0.25 2.02
N VAL A 88 13.00 0.32 1.99
CA VAL A 88 14.03 0.04 3.01
C VAL A 88 13.61 0.58 4.37
N PRO A 89 14.01 -0.08 5.47
CA PRO A 89 13.70 0.38 6.83
C PRO A 89 14.09 1.84 7.05
N GLY A 90 13.16 2.60 7.63
CA GLY A 90 13.29 4.04 7.85
C GLY A 90 12.60 4.91 6.78
N THR A 91 12.29 4.39 5.59
CA THR A 91 11.66 5.16 4.51
C THR A 91 10.31 5.77 4.93
N MET A 92 9.51 5.05 5.69
CA MET A 92 8.23 5.57 6.20
C MET A 92 8.42 6.83 7.03
N LYS A 93 9.37 6.79 7.98
CA LYS A 93 9.65 7.87 8.93
C LYS A 93 10.37 9.04 8.28
N ASP A 94 11.41 8.75 7.49
CA ASP A 94 12.37 9.77 7.05
C ASP A 94 12.00 10.38 5.69
N VAL A 95 11.14 9.71 4.91
CA VAL A 95 10.77 10.15 3.56
C VAL A 95 9.25 10.35 3.41
N ILE A 96 8.46 9.32 3.64
CA ILE A 96 7.03 9.32 3.30
C ILE A 96 6.24 10.23 4.24
N LEU A 97 6.42 10.07 5.54
CA LEU A 97 5.74 10.86 6.56
C LEU A 97 5.98 12.37 6.40
N PRO A 98 7.23 12.87 6.27
CA PRO A 98 7.48 14.29 6.08
C PRO A 98 6.83 14.87 4.82
N ILE A 99 6.83 14.12 3.70
CA ILE A 99 6.19 14.55 2.45
C ILE A 99 4.68 14.70 2.65
N LEU A 100 4.02 13.67 3.20
CA LEU A 100 2.57 13.69 3.43
C LEU A 100 2.16 14.84 4.36
N GLU A 101 2.83 15.01 5.49
CA GLU A 101 2.51 16.08 6.44
C GLU A 101 2.73 17.46 5.83
N LYS A 102 3.87 17.70 5.16
CA LYS A 102 4.19 18.97 4.52
C LYS A 102 3.17 19.33 3.42
N LYS A 103 2.81 18.36 2.56
CA LYS A 103 1.91 18.61 1.42
C LYS A 103 0.46 18.76 1.85
N SER A 104 0.01 18.03 2.84
CA SER A 104 -1.38 18.05 3.30
C SER A 104 -1.65 19.14 4.36
N ASN A 105 -0.62 19.62 5.03
CA ASN A 105 -0.74 20.45 6.26
C ASN A 105 -1.54 19.73 7.36
N LYS A 106 -1.44 18.40 7.42
CA LYS A 106 -2.10 17.52 8.38
C LYS A 106 -1.07 16.68 9.13
N LYS A 107 -1.46 16.08 10.26
CA LYS A 107 -0.58 15.26 11.10
C LYS A 107 -1.02 13.79 11.09
N ALA A 108 -0.06 12.90 10.82
CA ALA A 108 -0.26 11.47 10.95
C ALA A 108 -0.60 11.08 12.39
N GLY A 109 -1.50 10.11 12.55
CA GLY A 109 -2.00 9.69 13.87
C GLY A 109 -3.12 10.57 14.43
N ARG A 110 -3.27 11.80 13.97
CA ARG A 110 -4.35 12.72 14.35
C ARG A 110 -5.37 12.90 13.22
N ASP A 111 -4.92 13.33 12.04
CA ASP A 111 -5.77 13.73 10.92
C ASP A 111 -5.84 12.64 9.84
N PHE A 112 -4.86 11.76 9.77
CA PHE A 112 -4.85 10.58 8.92
C PHE A 112 -4.01 9.44 9.53
N GLY A 113 -4.30 8.21 9.11
CA GLY A 113 -3.48 7.05 9.43
C GLY A 113 -2.37 6.87 8.40
N LEU A 114 -1.16 6.51 8.85
CA LEU A 114 -0.07 6.08 7.96
C LEU A 114 0.41 4.72 8.44
N ILE A 115 0.34 3.71 7.58
CA ILE A 115 0.62 2.32 7.93
C ILE A 115 1.50 1.69 6.85
N SER A 116 2.61 1.11 7.25
CA SER A 116 3.38 0.17 6.44
C SER A 116 2.65 -1.17 6.42
N ASN A 117 2.26 -1.62 5.23
CA ASN A 117 1.53 -2.86 5.03
C ASN A 117 2.15 -3.63 3.86
N PRO A 118 3.34 -4.21 4.07
CA PRO A 118 4.03 -4.96 3.02
C PRO A 118 3.19 -6.14 2.53
N GLU A 119 3.38 -6.51 1.27
CA GLU A 119 2.80 -7.68 0.64
C GLU A 119 3.81 -8.84 0.60
N PHE A 120 3.32 -10.06 0.48
CA PHE A 120 4.10 -11.29 0.37
C PHE A 120 3.64 -12.13 -0.83
N LEU A 121 3.32 -11.45 -1.94
CA LEU A 121 2.79 -12.06 -3.14
C LEU A 121 3.89 -12.78 -3.93
N GLN A 122 3.52 -13.88 -4.57
CA GLN A 122 4.36 -14.59 -5.53
C GLN A 122 3.80 -14.39 -6.94
N GLU A 123 4.67 -14.24 -7.93
CA GLU A 123 4.28 -14.19 -9.34
C GLU A 123 3.48 -15.46 -9.71
N SER A 124 2.47 -15.29 -10.55
CA SER A 124 1.51 -16.34 -10.95
C SER A 124 0.60 -16.87 -9.83
N ARG A 125 0.68 -16.31 -8.61
CA ARG A 125 -0.16 -16.65 -7.46
C ARG A 125 -0.69 -15.41 -6.71
N ALA A 126 -0.50 -14.22 -7.28
CA ALA A 126 -0.79 -12.96 -6.60
C ALA A 126 -2.26 -12.83 -6.16
N ILE A 127 -3.21 -13.30 -6.95
CA ILE A 127 -4.62 -13.31 -6.57
C ILE A 127 -4.86 -14.22 -5.36
N ARG A 128 -4.37 -15.45 -5.40
CA ARG A 128 -4.52 -16.40 -4.30
C ARG A 128 -3.87 -15.89 -3.01
N ASP A 129 -2.65 -15.36 -3.13
CA ASP A 129 -1.91 -14.84 -1.98
C ASP A 129 -2.55 -13.56 -1.42
N THR A 130 -3.30 -12.81 -2.25
CA THR A 130 -4.12 -11.68 -1.81
C THR A 130 -5.38 -12.13 -1.09
N GLU A 131 -6.07 -13.15 -1.59
CA GLU A 131 -7.30 -13.68 -0.99
C GLU A 131 -7.02 -14.48 0.30
N PHE A 132 -5.90 -15.20 0.34
CA PHE A 132 -5.50 -16.08 1.45
C PHE A 132 -4.06 -15.81 1.88
N PRO A 133 -3.74 -14.62 2.41
CA PRO A 133 -2.39 -14.31 2.87
C PRO A 133 -2.02 -15.14 4.11
N HIS A 134 -0.75 -15.47 4.26
CA HIS A 134 -0.26 -16.18 5.45
C HIS A 134 -0.35 -15.31 6.71
N ALA A 135 -0.14 -14.02 6.57
CA ALA A 135 -0.26 -13.03 7.63
C ALA A 135 -0.45 -11.64 7.02
N VAL A 136 -1.06 -10.74 7.79
CA VAL A 136 -1.13 -9.31 7.48
C VAL A 136 -0.22 -8.57 8.47
N VAL A 137 0.74 -7.81 7.94
CA VAL A 137 1.63 -6.97 8.75
C VAL A 137 1.16 -5.52 8.69
N LEU A 138 0.95 -4.91 9.85
CA LEU A 138 0.53 -3.53 10.01
C LEU A 138 1.54 -2.79 10.89
N GLY A 139 2.41 -1.99 10.26
CA GLY A 139 3.40 -1.17 10.95
C GLY A 139 2.98 0.27 11.06
N GLY A 140 2.89 0.81 12.28
CA GLY A 140 2.49 2.19 12.46
C GLY A 140 2.38 2.64 13.90
N TYR A 141 1.82 3.83 14.10
CA TYR A 141 1.55 4.35 15.45
C TYR A 141 0.33 3.66 16.06
N LYS A 142 0.38 3.44 17.38
CA LYS A 142 -0.76 2.88 18.16
C LYS A 142 -1.86 3.95 18.34
N THR A 143 -2.67 4.15 17.30
CA THR A 143 -3.74 5.16 17.26
C THR A 143 -5.08 4.55 16.89
N LYS A 144 -6.13 5.39 16.87
CA LYS A 144 -7.45 5.00 16.34
C LYS A 144 -7.39 4.41 14.92
N PHE A 145 -6.43 4.87 14.12
CA PHE A 145 -6.26 4.39 12.74
C PHE A 145 -5.72 2.96 12.69
N MET A 146 -4.83 2.58 13.61
CA MET A 146 -4.37 1.19 13.72
C MET A 146 -5.52 0.24 14.08
N LYS A 147 -6.40 0.65 15.00
CA LYS A 147 -7.61 -0.13 15.32
C LYS A 147 -8.52 -0.29 14.11
N LYS A 148 -8.78 0.81 13.36
CA LYS A 148 -9.58 0.76 12.13
C LYS A 148 -8.94 -0.15 11.06
N ALA A 149 -7.62 -0.07 10.87
CA ALA A 149 -6.89 -0.91 9.95
C ALA A 149 -6.98 -2.39 10.33
N LYS A 150 -6.77 -2.71 11.62
CA LYS A 150 -6.92 -4.07 12.14
C LYS A 150 -8.33 -4.60 11.85
N ASN A 151 -9.37 -3.88 12.24
CA ASN A 151 -10.75 -4.29 12.02
C ASN A 151 -11.09 -4.46 10.52
N PHE A 152 -10.51 -3.62 9.65
CA PHE A 152 -10.67 -3.78 8.21
C PHE A 152 -10.10 -5.11 7.72
N PHE A 153 -8.85 -5.44 8.11
CA PHE A 153 -8.23 -6.69 7.68
C PHE A 153 -8.82 -7.93 8.35
N GLU A 154 -9.31 -7.84 9.59
CA GLU A 154 -10.05 -8.95 10.24
C GLU A 154 -11.34 -9.30 9.48
N LYS A 155 -12.02 -8.30 8.92
CA LYS A 155 -13.21 -8.53 8.10
C LYS A 155 -12.86 -9.04 6.70
N LEU A 156 -11.76 -8.53 6.13
CA LEU A 156 -11.32 -8.91 4.79
C LEU A 156 -10.74 -10.34 4.77
N HIS A 157 -9.99 -10.70 5.81
CA HIS A 157 -9.30 -11.97 5.95
C HIS A 157 -9.61 -12.60 7.32
N PRO A 158 -10.80 -13.18 7.51
CA PRO A 158 -11.14 -13.88 8.75
C PRO A 158 -10.14 -15.01 9.01
N ASN A 159 -9.69 -15.12 10.26
CA ASN A 159 -8.76 -16.16 10.72
C ASN A 159 -7.29 -16.04 10.25
N ILE A 160 -6.93 -14.97 9.58
CA ILE A 160 -5.54 -14.71 9.20
C ILE A 160 -4.84 -13.93 10.33
N PRO A 161 -3.63 -14.33 10.74
CA PRO A 161 -2.87 -13.61 11.76
C PRO A 161 -2.58 -12.16 11.34
N ILE A 162 -2.87 -11.20 12.23
CA ILE A 162 -2.54 -9.79 12.03
C ILE A 162 -1.42 -9.39 12.99
N ILE A 163 -0.27 -9.08 12.44
CA ILE A 163 0.93 -8.67 13.16
C ILE A 163 0.97 -7.15 13.23
N ILE A 164 0.80 -6.58 14.44
CA ILE A 164 0.88 -5.14 14.66
C ILE A 164 2.25 -4.79 15.21
N THR A 165 2.92 -3.84 14.55
CA THR A 165 4.26 -3.39 14.92
C THR A 165 4.48 -1.90 14.59
N ASN A 166 5.70 -1.39 14.69
CA ASN A 166 6.08 -0.06 14.21
C ASN A 166 6.45 -0.09 12.71
N HIS A 167 6.60 1.10 12.10
CA HIS A 167 6.93 1.23 10.68
C HIS A 167 8.21 0.49 10.31
N GLN A 168 9.31 0.74 11.02
CA GLN A 168 10.63 0.17 10.70
C GLN A 168 10.64 -1.35 10.79
N THR A 169 9.98 -1.92 11.78
CA THR A 169 9.87 -3.37 11.92
C THR A 169 9.06 -3.97 10.77
N ALA A 170 7.96 -3.34 10.35
CA ALA A 170 7.18 -3.83 9.21
C ALA A 170 7.98 -3.77 7.89
N GLU A 171 8.74 -2.69 7.68
CA GLU A 171 9.66 -2.56 6.53
C GLU A 171 10.74 -3.66 6.57
N MET A 172 11.34 -3.91 7.75
CA MET A 172 12.37 -4.93 7.94
C MET A 172 11.83 -6.35 7.71
N ILE A 173 10.62 -6.66 8.17
CA ILE A 173 9.98 -7.97 7.96
C ILE A 173 9.97 -8.31 6.46
N LYS A 174 9.59 -7.36 5.59
CA LYS A 174 9.57 -7.59 4.14
C LYS A 174 10.97 -7.85 3.59
N TYR A 175 11.96 -7.04 3.98
CA TYR A 175 13.33 -7.22 3.52
C TYR A 175 13.94 -8.53 4.01
N ALA A 176 13.77 -8.85 5.29
CA ALA A 176 14.26 -10.10 5.86
C ALA A 176 13.65 -11.33 5.15
N ASN A 177 12.33 -11.32 4.93
CA ASN A 177 11.64 -12.38 4.21
C ASN A 177 12.19 -12.56 2.79
N ASN A 178 12.31 -11.46 2.03
CA ASN A 178 12.79 -11.52 0.65
C ASN A 178 14.26 -12.00 0.58
N SER A 179 15.12 -11.51 1.48
CA SER A 179 16.54 -11.91 1.55
C SER A 179 16.68 -13.39 1.91
N PHE A 180 15.86 -13.86 2.87
CA PHE A 180 15.85 -15.27 3.26
C PHE A 180 15.42 -16.18 2.10
N LEU A 181 14.37 -15.80 1.38
CA LEU A 181 13.89 -16.55 0.21
C LEU A 181 14.97 -16.58 -0.88
N ALA A 182 15.58 -15.44 -1.20
CA ALA A 182 16.65 -15.36 -2.21
C ALA A 182 17.89 -16.21 -1.83
N THR A 183 18.15 -16.41 -0.54
CA THR A 183 19.25 -17.26 -0.08
C THR A 183 18.92 -18.76 -0.18
N LYS A 184 17.62 -19.12 -0.16
CA LYS A 184 17.17 -20.53 -0.25
C LYS A 184 17.05 -21.06 -1.68
N ILE A 185 16.97 -20.19 -2.68
CA ILE A 185 16.88 -20.52 -4.10
C ILE A 185 18.30 -20.73 -4.66
#